data_224f31dfa89fde2d639a7bedb9a383fe
#
_entry.id   224f31dfa89fde2d639a7bedb9a383fe
#
_cell.length_a   1.000
_cell.length_b   1.000
_cell.length_c   1.000
_cell.angle_alpha   90.00
_cell.angle_beta   90.00
_cell.angle_gamma   90.00
#
_symmetry.space_group_name_H-M   'P 1'
#
loop_
_entity.id
_entity.type
_entity.pdbx_description
1 polymer ?
#
loop_
_entity_poly.entity_id
_entity_poly.type
_entity_poly.pdbx_seq_one_letter_code
_entity_poly.pdbx_strand_id
1 'polypeptide(L)'
;MHEDISGRDKAPQWVNLTIMGLIVLSIVVVMLETVERFKPYQRTFDIIELFCVAVFTIEYFCFWVLSSNKARYPFSFMQIVDLLAILPFYLSIGIDLRGIRAIRLLRIFRVLKIGRYNRSVQLIGLAIKRVAPELIVILFGMFIVLLIVSSAMYYTEHAAQPEKFSSIPATLWWAVVTLTTVGYGDVYPITGLGKLLAGILMLLGIGLVAVPTAIMTAAVNDVYRESRDPKTTKQVNQGETTNN
;
A
#
# COMPACT_ATOMS: atom_id res chain seq x y z
N MET A 1 10.47 -4.85 -20.38
CA MET A 1 9.18 -5.14 -21.02
C MET A 1 8.69 -6.46 -20.42
N HIS A 2 7.85 -6.39 -19.37
CA HIS A 2 7.20 -7.59 -18.83
C HIS A 2 6.09 -7.95 -19.83
N GLU A 3 6.28 -9.02 -20.61
CA GLU A 3 5.17 -9.65 -21.30
C GLU A 3 4.08 -9.94 -20.28
N ASP A 4 2.89 -9.39 -20.51
CA ASP A 4 1.72 -9.71 -19.68
C ASP A 4 1.37 -11.19 -19.90
N ILE A 5 1.85 -12.02 -18.97
CA ILE A 5 1.68 -13.48 -18.97
C ILE A 5 0.18 -13.85 -18.91
N SER A 6 -0.69 -12.87 -18.59
CA SER A 6 -2.10 -13.15 -18.27
C SER A 6 -3.07 -13.05 -19.44
N GLY A 7 -2.69 -12.50 -20.60
CA GLY A 7 -3.59 -12.30 -21.73
C GLY A 7 -4.79 -11.36 -21.45
N ARG A 8 -4.78 -10.63 -20.35
CA ARG A 8 -5.88 -9.77 -19.87
C ARG A 8 -6.02 -8.45 -20.62
N ASP A 9 -4.98 -8.01 -21.34
CA ASP A 9 -5.05 -6.80 -22.18
C ASP A 9 -6.10 -6.93 -23.31
N LYS A 10 -6.59 -8.14 -23.55
CA LYS A 10 -7.66 -8.45 -24.53
C LYS A 10 -9.06 -8.42 -23.91
N ALA A 11 -9.20 -8.29 -22.59
CA ALA A 11 -10.52 -8.28 -21.95
C ALA A 11 -11.26 -6.96 -22.29
N PRO A 12 -12.55 -7.02 -22.66
CA PRO A 12 -13.33 -5.83 -22.97
C PRO A 12 -13.48 -4.95 -21.72
N GLN A 13 -13.54 -3.63 -21.92
CA GLN A 13 -13.58 -2.64 -20.84
C GLN A 13 -14.74 -2.85 -19.84
N TRP A 14 -15.89 -3.32 -20.33
CA TRP A 14 -17.05 -3.60 -19.47
C TRP A 14 -16.78 -4.71 -18.45
N VAL A 15 -15.97 -5.74 -18.79
CA VAL A 15 -15.55 -6.80 -17.86
C VAL A 15 -14.72 -6.20 -16.73
N ASN A 16 -13.74 -5.36 -17.08
CA ASN A 16 -12.89 -4.70 -16.10
C ASN A 16 -13.71 -3.81 -15.15
N LEU A 17 -14.68 -3.03 -15.68
CA LEU A 17 -15.56 -2.19 -14.88
C LEU A 17 -16.45 -3.02 -13.95
N THR A 18 -16.99 -4.14 -14.44
CA THR A 18 -17.83 -5.05 -13.63
C THR A 18 -17.02 -5.62 -12.47
N ILE A 19 -15.80 -6.11 -12.73
CA ILE A 19 -14.94 -6.66 -11.68
C ILE A 19 -14.53 -5.58 -10.67
N MET A 20 -14.21 -4.36 -11.13
CA MET A 20 -13.93 -3.25 -10.23
C MET A 20 -15.15 -2.92 -9.34
N GLY A 21 -16.36 -2.90 -9.92
CA GLY A 21 -17.60 -2.71 -9.16
C GLY A 21 -17.82 -3.78 -8.09
N LEU A 22 -17.57 -5.04 -8.42
CA LEU A 22 -17.66 -6.16 -7.47
C LEU A 22 -16.60 -6.08 -6.36
N ILE A 23 -15.39 -5.61 -6.65
CA ILE A 23 -14.36 -5.38 -5.64
C ILE A 23 -14.84 -4.30 -4.66
N VAL A 24 -15.32 -3.16 -5.16
CA VAL A 24 -15.85 -2.08 -4.33
C VAL A 24 -17.02 -2.57 -3.49
N LEU A 25 -17.98 -3.28 -4.10
CA LEU A 25 -19.13 -3.85 -3.40
C LEU A 25 -18.68 -4.77 -2.26
N SER A 26 -17.74 -5.67 -2.52
CA SER A 26 -17.25 -6.60 -1.50
C SER A 26 -16.56 -5.90 -0.33
N ILE A 27 -15.84 -4.79 -0.59
CA ILE A 27 -15.23 -3.97 0.46
C ILE A 27 -16.30 -3.27 1.30
N VAL A 28 -17.30 -2.67 0.65
CA VAL A 28 -18.41 -2.00 1.34
C VAL A 28 -19.15 -2.99 2.23
N VAL A 29 -19.41 -4.21 1.75
CA VAL A 29 -20.05 -5.27 2.55
C VAL A 29 -19.22 -5.58 3.81
N VAL A 30 -17.91 -5.80 3.67
CA VAL A 30 -17.03 -6.05 4.81
C VAL A 30 -17.06 -4.88 5.81
N MET A 31 -17.13 -3.63 5.36
CA MET A 31 -17.25 -2.47 6.24
C MET A 31 -18.60 -2.46 6.96
N LEU A 32 -19.69 -2.76 6.27
CA LEU A 32 -21.04 -2.77 6.85
C LEU A 32 -21.22 -3.92 7.85
N GLU A 33 -20.57 -5.07 7.65
CA GLU A 33 -20.56 -6.19 8.62
C GLU A 33 -20.03 -5.78 9.99
N THR A 34 -19.16 -4.77 10.08
CA THR A 34 -18.62 -4.29 11.35
C THR A 34 -19.60 -3.43 12.15
N VAL A 35 -20.65 -2.93 11.51
CA VAL A 35 -21.63 -2.02 12.12
C VAL A 35 -22.76 -2.82 12.75
N GLU A 36 -22.95 -2.66 14.06
CA GLU A 36 -23.95 -3.44 14.83
C GLU A 36 -25.39 -3.33 14.29
N ARG A 37 -25.75 -2.19 13.74
CA ARG A 37 -27.08 -1.94 13.16
C ARG A 37 -27.41 -2.90 12.02
N PHE A 38 -26.42 -3.42 11.30
CA PHE A 38 -26.60 -4.30 10.14
C PHE A 38 -26.48 -5.80 10.47
N LYS A 39 -26.31 -6.19 11.72
CA LYS A 39 -26.29 -7.60 12.16
C LYS A 39 -27.50 -8.42 11.66
N PRO A 40 -28.74 -7.88 11.57
CA PRO A 40 -29.88 -8.63 11.05
C PRO A 40 -29.71 -9.03 9.56
N TYR A 41 -28.88 -8.33 8.81
CA TYR A 41 -28.65 -8.57 7.39
C TYR A 41 -27.46 -9.48 7.10
N GLN A 42 -26.88 -10.15 8.12
CA GLN A 42 -25.70 -11.00 7.99
C GLN A 42 -25.83 -12.02 6.86
N ARG A 43 -26.98 -12.69 6.78
CA ARG A 43 -27.25 -13.67 5.71
C ARG A 43 -27.17 -13.07 4.31
N THR A 44 -27.63 -11.85 4.14
CA THR A 44 -27.55 -11.13 2.85
C THR A 44 -26.11 -10.82 2.51
N PHE A 45 -25.32 -10.40 3.48
CA PHE A 45 -23.88 -10.13 3.28
C PHE A 45 -23.11 -11.41 2.92
N ASP A 46 -23.39 -12.53 3.58
CA ASP A 46 -22.79 -13.82 3.27
C ASP A 46 -23.09 -14.27 1.83
N ILE A 47 -24.33 -14.03 1.34
CA ILE A 47 -24.72 -14.34 -0.05
C ILE A 47 -23.97 -13.45 -1.04
N ILE A 48 -23.88 -12.13 -0.78
CA ILE A 48 -23.15 -11.20 -1.64
C ILE A 48 -21.66 -11.57 -1.65
N GLU A 49 -21.10 -11.92 -0.50
CA GLU A 49 -19.72 -12.37 -0.41
C GLU A 49 -19.46 -13.64 -1.22
N LEU A 50 -20.32 -14.65 -1.06
CA LEU A 50 -20.24 -15.90 -1.83
C LEU A 50 -20.26 -15.60 -3.34
N PHE A 51 -21.17 -14.74 -3.78
CA PHE A 51 -21.27 -14.34 -5.17
C PHE A 51 -19.97 -13.65 -5.67
N CYS A 52 -19.46 -12.68 -4.92
CA CYS A 52 -18.21 -11.99 -5.28
C CYS A 52 -17.03 -12.98 -5.37
N VAL A 53 -16.88 -13.86 -4.38
CA VAL A 53 -15.80 -14.86 -4.37
C VAL A 53 -15.93 -15.83 -5.52
N ALA A 54 -17.15 -16.29 -5.84
CA ALA A 54 -17.39 -17.18 -6.98
C ALA A 54 -16.95 -16.53 -8.29
N VAL A 55 -17.31 -15.26 -8.51
CA VAL A 55 -16.88 -14.50 -9.70
C VAL A 55 -15.37 -14.34 -9.74
N PHE A 56 -14.72 -13.96 -8.64
CA PHE A 56 -13.27 -13.82 -8.58
C PHE A 56 -12.54 -15.15 -8.78
N THR A 57 -13.11 -16.25 -8.33
CA THR A 57 -12.57 -17.58 -8.53
C THR A 57 -12.64 -17.99 -10.01
N ILE A 58 -13.81 -17.80 -10.63
CA ILE A 58 -13.99 -18.06 -12.07
C ILE A 58 -13.02 -17.22 -12.89
N GLU A 59 -12.91 -15.92 -12.57
CA GLU A 59 -11.96 -15.00 -13.20
C GLU A 59 -10.53 -15.53 -13.12
N TYR A 60 -10.07 -15.91 -11.91
CA TYR A 60 -8.72 -16.43 -11.68
C TYR A 60 -8.44 -17.67 -12.55
N PHE A 61 -9.37 -18.64 -12.54
CA PHE A 61 -9.21 -19.87 -13.32
C PHE A 61 -9.28 -19.63 -14.82
N CYS A 62 -10.16 -18.76 -15.30
CA CYS A 62 -10.21 -18.39 -16.72
C CYS A 62 -8.86 -17.85 -17.21
N PHE A 63 -8.27 -16.91 -16.47
CA PHE A 63 -6.97 -16.36 -16.84
C PHE A 63 -5.81 -17.33 -16.65
N TRP A 64 -5.89 -18.24 -15.69
CA TRP A 64 -4.93 -19.31 -15.54
C TRP A 64 -4.92 -20.25 -16.77
N VAL A 65 -6.08 -20.64 -17.24
CA VAL A 65 -6.24 -21.51 -18.43
C VAL A 65 -5.74 -20.79 -19.69
N LEU A 66 -6.01 -19.49 -19.83
CA LEU A 66 -5.60 -18.66 -20.98
C LEU A 66 -4.12 -18.26 -20.95
N SER A 67 -3.44 -18.45 -19.82
CA SER A 67 -2.03 -18.08 -19.66
C SER A 67 -1.12 -18.98 -20.49
N SER A 68 -0.13 -18.37 -21.14
CA SER A 68 0.90 -19.08 -21.93
C SER A 68 1.82 -19.94 -21.08
N ASN A 69 2.02 -19.60 -19.79
CA ASN A 69 2.86 -20.36 -18.86
C ASN A 69 2.12 -20.67 -17.55
N LYS A 70 1.38 -21.78 -17.56
CA LYS A 70 0.50 -22.20 -16.44
C LYS A 70 1.25 -22.46 -15.13
N ALA A 71 2.50 -22.93 -15.19
CA ALA A 71 3.28 -23.23 -14.00
C ALA A 71 3.78 -21.97 -13.29
N ARG A 72 4.12 -20.92 -14.03
CA ARG A 72 4.62 -19.66 -13.49
C ARG A 72 3.51 -18.68 -13.10
N TYR A 73 2.30 -18.90 -13.62
CA TYR A 73 1.16 -18.01 -13.40
C TYR A 73 0.87 -17.77 -11.92
N PRO A 74 0.72 -18.80 -11.02
CA PRO A 74 0.37 -18.58 -9.62
C PRO A 74 1.42 -17.78 -8.82
N PHE A 75 2.69 -17.80 -9.27
CA PHE A 75 3.80 -17.17 -8.56
C PHE A 75 4.06 -15.71 -8.99
N SER A 76 3.31 -15.19 -9.92
CA SER A 76 3.41 -13.77 -10.26
C SER A 76 2.73 -12.92 -9.17
N PHE A 77 3.30 -11.75 -8.86
CA PHE A 77 2.82 -10.86 -7.79
C PHE A 77 1.31 -10.57 -7.87
N MET A 78 0.81 -10.25 -9.07
CA MET A 78 -0.61 -9.93 -9.25
C MET A 78 -1.54 -11.15 -9.08
N GLN A 79 -1.07 -12.34 -9.41
CA GLN A 79 -1.82 -13.58 -9.23
C GLN A 79 -1.83 -14.03 -7.76
N ILE A 80 -0.76 -13.74 -7.02
CA ILE A 80 -0.73 -13.93 -5.57
C ILE A 80 -1.77 -13.01 -4.91
N VAL A 81 -1.90 -11.75 -5.36
CA VAL A 81 -2.93 -10.83 -4.89
C VAL A 81 -4.34 -11.38 -5.16
N ASP A 82 -4.58 -11.94 -6.36
CA ASP A 82 -5.86 -12.57 -6.68
C ASP A 82 -6.15 -13.77 -5.75
N LEU A 83 -5.14 -14.61 -5.52
CA LEU A 83 -5.27 -15.76 -4.63
C LEU A 83 -5.56 -15.32 -3.19
N LEU A 84 -4.84 -14.32 -2.67
CA LEU A 84 -5.08 -13.74 -1.36
C LEU A 84 -6.50 -13.14 -1.22
N ALA A 85 -7.09 -12.67 -2.31
CA ALA A 85 -8.44 -12.12 -2.30
C ALA A 85 -9.53 -13.19 -2.11
N ILE A 86 -9.30 -14.43 -2.56
CA ILE A 86 -10.26 -15.55 -2.48
C ILE A 86 -9.94 -16.52 -1.36
N LEU A 87 -8.67 -16.69 -0.99
CA LEU A 87 -8.18 -17.65 -0.01
C LEU A 87 -8.88 -17.60 1.35
N PRO A 88 -9.12 -16.41 1.96
CA PRO A 88 -9.77 -16.33 3.28
C PRO A 88 -11.16 -16.96 3.33
N PHE A 89 -11.90 -16.91 2.23
CA PHE A 89 -13.21 -17.52 2.13
C PHE A 89 -13.11 -19.05 2.19
N TYR A 90 -12.22 -19.64 1.38
CA TYR A 90 -12.03 -21.08 1.36
C TYR A 90 -11.46 -21.64 2.67
N LEU A 91 -10.55 -20.91 3.29
CA LEU A 91 -10.04 -21.27 4.62
C LEU A 91 -11.14 -21.26 5.69
N SER A 92 -12.11 -20.34 5.58
CA SER A 92 -13.22 -20.26 6.54
C SER A 92 -14.22 -21.42 6.44
N ILE A 93 -14.29 -22.10 5.29
CA ILE A 93 -15.16 -23.27 5.08
C ILE A 93 -14.47 -24.56 5.53
N GLY A 94 -13.15 -24.67 5.31
CA GLY A 94 -12.40 -25.92 5.49
C GLY A 94 -11.93 -26.20 6.92
N ILE A 95 -11.83 -25.18 7.77
CA ILE A 95 -11.27 -25.31 9.12
C ILE A 95 -12.21 -24.59 10.10
N ASP A 96 -12.61 -25.25 11.17
CA ASP A 96 -13.43 -24.65 12.25
C ASP A 96 -12.56 -23.65 13.06
N LEU A 97 -12.33 -22.51 12.43
CA LEU A 97 -11.45 -21.44 12.91
C LEU A 97 -12.21 -20.44 13.78
N ARG A 98 -12.98 -20.90 14.75
CA ARG A 98 -13.68 -20.01 15.72
C ARG A 98 -12.72 -19.04 16.44
N GLY A 99 -11.40 -19.35 16.42
CA GLY A 99 -10.35 -18.50 17.01
C GLY A 99 -9.68 -17.50 16.06
N ILE A 100 -9.77 -17.64 14.73
CA ILE A 100 -8.96 -16.82 13.82
C ILE A 100 -9.81 -15.78 13.10
N ARG A 101 -10.31 -14.80 13.86
CA ARG A 101 -10.92 -13.57 13.29
C ARG A 101 -9.96 -12.84 12.35
N ALA A 102 -8.65 -13.00 12.55
CA ALA A 102 -7.60 -12.41 11.73
C ALA A 102 -7.67 -12.84 10.25
N ILE A 103 -8.08 -14.08 9.95
CA ILE A 103 -8.23 -14.52 8.54
C ILE A 103 -9.29 -13.71 7.80
N ARG A 104 -10.35 -13.27 8.48
CA ARG A 104 -11.37 -12.41 7.87
C ARG A 104 -10.80 -11.05 7.43
N LEU A 105 -9.79 -10.53 8.17
CA LEU A 105 -9.13 -9.27 7.83
C LEU A 105 -8.37 -9.38 6.49
N LEU A 106 -7.92 -10.58 6.11
CA LEU A 106 -7.25 -10.78 4.81
C LEU A 106 -8.17 -10.48 3.62
N ARG A 107 -9.50 -10.42 3.82
CA ARG A 107 -10.45 -10.03 2.77
C ARG A 107 -10.17 -8.62 2.24
N ILE A 108 -9.54 -7.73 3.04
CA ILE A 108 -9.17 -6.37 2.62
C ILE A 108 -8.16 -6.38 1.47
N PHE A 109 -7.35 -7.43 1.31
CA PHE A 109 -6.41 -7.55 0.19
C PHE A 109 -7.09 -7.58 -1.19
N ARG A 110 -8.43 -7.79 -1.23
CA ARG A 110 -9.22 -7.64 -2.46
C ARG A 110 -9.07 -6.24 -3.07
N VAL A 111 -8.84 -5.20 -2.26
CA VAL A 111 -8.62 -3.83 -2.75
C VAL A 111 -7.42 -3.75 -3.68
N LEU A 112 -6.38 -4.55 -3.44
CA LEU A 112 -5.18 -4.56 -4.27
C LEU A 112 -5.45 -5.05 -5.70
N LYS A 113 -6.56 -5.80 -5.93
CA LYS A 113 -6.98 -6.20 -7.28
C LYS A 113 -7.30 -4.97 -8.17
N ILE A 114 -7.74 -3.85 -7.59
CA ILE A 114 -8.03 -2.61 -8.34
C ILE A 114 -6.81 -2.16 -9.14
N GLY A 115 -5.61 -2.32 -8.58
CA GLY A 115 -4.36 -1.96 -9.23
C GLY A 115 -4.14 -2.63 -10.58
N ARG A 116 -4.73 -3.81 -10.80
CA ARG A 116 -4.63 -4.55 -12.05
C ARG A 116 -5.49 -3.96 -13.16
N TYR A 117 -6.67 -3.42 -12.82
CA TYR A 117 -7.67 -2.95 -13.78
C TYR A 117 -7.55 -1.47 -14.08
N ASN A 118 -6.75 -0.73 -13.31
CA ASN A 118 -6.59 0.70 -13.47
C ASN A 118 -5.19 1.04 -14.01
N ARG A 119 -5.13 1.50 -15.27
CA ARG A 119 -3.89 1.90 -15.92
C ARG A 119 -3.12 2.97 -15.11
N SER A 120 -3.83 3.92 -14.51
CA SER A 120 -3.20 4.96 -13.69
C SER A 120 -2.49 4.39 -12.47
N VAL A 121 -3.09 3.38 -11.80
CA VAL A 121 -2.46 2.69 -10.66
C VAL A 121 -1.22 1.91 -11.10
N GLN A 122 -1.25 1.30 -12.29
CA GLN A 122 -0.08 0.62 -12.86
C GLN A 122 1.06 1.60 -13.16
N LEU A 123 0.76 2.78 -13.74
CA LEU A 123 1.75 3.83 -14.00
C LEU A 123 2.38 4.36 -12.71
N ILE A 124 1.58 4.57 -11.66
CA ILE A 124 2.09 4.93 -10.33
C ILE A 124 3.00 3.83 -9.77
N GLY A 125 2.60 2.56 -9.90
CA GLY A 125 3.43 1.43 -9.49
C GLY A 125 4.77 1.35 -10.22
N LEU A 126 4.79 1.68 -11.52
CA LEU A 126 6.03 1.79 -12.31
C LEU A 126 6.91 2.95 -11.84
N ALA A 127 6.30 4.11 -11.55
CA ALA A 127 7.02 5.27 -11.03
C ALA A 127 7.67 4.95 -9.67
N ILE A 128 6.92 4.32 -8.74
CA ILE A 128 7.45 3.88 -7.44
C ILE A 128 8.65 2.94 -7.63
N LYS A 129 8.53 1.94 -8.51
CA LYS A 129 9.63 1.00 -8.78
C LYS A 129 10.87 1.69 -9.32
N ARG A 130 10.69 2.71 -10.17
CA ARG A 130 11.81 3.46 -10.77
C ARG A 130 12.63 4.22 -9.73
N VAL A 131 11.97 4.82 -8.74
CA VAL A 131 12.62 5.63 -7.70
C VAL A 131 12.73 4.93 -6.35
N ALA A 132 12.44 3.62 -6.30
CA ALA A 132 12.52 2.85 -5.05
C ALA A 132 13.90 2.89 -4.38
N PRO A 133 15.04 2.80 -5.10
CA PRO A 133 16.36 2.89 -4.49
C PRO A 133 16.57 4.22 -3.76
N GLU A 134 16.21 5.35 -4.41
CA GLU A 134 16.34 6.69 -3.85
C GLU A 134 15.42 6.86 -2.64
N LEU A 135 14.17 6.40 -2.74
CA LEU A 135 13.21 6.44 -1.63
C LEU A 135 13.71 5.63 -0.44
N ILE A 136 14.27 4.44 -0.64
CA ILE A 136 14.80 3.60 0.44
C ILE A 136 15.92 4.33 1.19
N VAL A 137 16.86 4.96 0.47
CA VAL A 137 17.96 5.72 1.09
C VAL A 137 17.41 6.88 1.92
N ILE A 138 16.44 7.62 1.40
CA ILE A 138 15.84 8.76 2.09
C ILE A 138 15.07 8.30 3.33
N LEU A 139 14.22 7.27 3.20
CA LEU A 139 13.45 6.73 4.32
C LEU A 139 14.37 6.16 5.41
N PHE A 140 15.48 5.52 5.02
CA PHE A 140 16.49 5.08 5.98
C PHE A 140 17.16 6.24 6.70
N GLY A 141 17.53 7.31 5.98
CA GLY A 141 18.05 8.54 6.57
C GLY A 141 17.05 9.18 7.54
N MET A 142 15.76 9.27 7.15
CA MET A 142 14.69 9.74 8.03
C MET A 142 14.57 8.90 9.30
N PHE A 143 14.66 7.58 9.17
CA PHE A 143 14.62 6.67 10.32
C PHE A 143 15.78 6.90 11.28
N ILE A 144 17.00 7.12 10.78
CA ILE A 144 18.17 7.46 11.61
C ILE A 144 17.92 8.78 12.36
N VAL A 145 17.43 9.82 11.66
CA VAL A 145 17.10 11.12 12.30
C VAL A 145 16.07 10.93 13.40
N LEU A 146 15.00 10.15 13.14
CA LEU A 146 13.98 9.83 14.14
C LEU A 146 14.58 9.13 15.37
N LEU A 147 15.50 8.18 15.20
CA LEU A 147 16.16 7.49 16.31
C LEU A 147 17.02 8.46 17.15
N ILE A 148 17.80 9.31 16.49
CA ILE A 148 18.66 10.30 17.18
C ILE A 148 17.81 11.27 17.98
N VAL A 149 16.78 11.86 17.35
CA VAL A 149 15.91 12.84 17.99
C VAL A 149 15.08 12.21 19.12
N SER A 150 14.57 10.99 18.91
CA SER A 150 13.84 10.27 19.95
C SER A 150 14.73 9.96 21.16
N SER A 151 15.98 9.58 20.93
CA SER A 151 16.94 9.35 22.01
C SER A 151 17.25 10.63 22.77
N ALA A 152 17.53 11.73 22.06
CA ALA A 152 17.79 13.02 22.67
C ALA A 152 16.58 13.52 23.48
N MET A 153 15.38 13.39 22.93
CA MET A 153 14.15 13.79 23.60
C MET A 153 13.85 12.93 24.82
N TYR A 154 14.08 11.62 24.74
CA TYR A 154 13.93 10.72 25.89
C TYR A 154 14.79 11.19 27.06
N TYR A 155 16.10 11.41 26.88
CA TYR A 155 16.98 11.87 27.95
C TYR A 155 16.63 13.27 28.47
N THR A 156 15.98 14.09 27.66
CA THR A 156 15.59 15.45 28.07
C THR A 156 14.27 15.48 28.84
N GLU A 157 13.29 14.68 28.46
CA GLU A 157 11.91 14.75 28.97
C GLU A 157 11.58 13.65 30.00
N HIS A 158 12.29 12.50 29.98
CA HIS A 158 11.97 11.37 30.86
C HIS A 158 11.93 11.72 32.33
N ALA A 159 12.85 12.57 32.83
CA ALA A 159 12.85 12.98 34.23
C ALA A 159 11.62 13.85 34.60
N ALA A 160 11.11 14.62 33.62
CA ALA A 160 9.96 15.51 33.82
C ALA A 160 8.61 14.82 33.53
N GLN A 161 8.59 13.86 32.64
CA GLN A 161 7.40 13.12 32.16
C GLN A 161 7.68 11.63 31.98
N PRO A 162 7.97 10.84 33.02
CA PRO A 162 8.38 9.44 32.91
C PRO A 162 7.31 8.54 32.28
N GLU A 163 6.03 8.86 32.42
CA GLU A 163 4.93 8.09 31.82
C GLU A 163 4.81 8.30 30.33
N LYS A 164 5.00 9.53 29.84
CA LYS A 164 4.85 9.89 28.42
C LYS A 164 6.10 9.56 27.61
N PHE A 165 7.27 9.85 28.17
CA PHE A 165 8.59 9.53 27.60
C PHE A 165 9.22 8.35 28.34
N SER A 166 8.49 7.22 28.42
CA SER A 166 8.87 6.06 29.24
C SER A 166 10.07 5.28 28.69
N SER A 167 10.31 5.32 27.38
CA SER A 167 11.40 4.65 26.69
C SER A 167 11.70 5.31 25.33
N ILE A 168 12.86 5.03 24.75
CA ILE A 168 13.19 5.51 23.39
C ILE A 168 12.15 5.04 22.34
N PRO A 169 11.69 3.77 22.32
CA PRO A 169 10.59 3.37 21.44
C PRO A 169 9.28 4.10 21.66
N ALA A 170 8.91 4.41 22.90
CA ALA A 170 7.72 5.22 23.19
C ALA A 170 7.89 6.66 22.69
N THR A 171 9.08 7.24 22.87
CA THR A 171 9.42 8.58 22.38
C THR A 171 9.45 8.63 20.85
N LEU A 172 9.76 7.53 20.18
CA LEU A 172 9.75 7.45 18.72
C LEU A 172 8.35 7.72 18.14
N TRP A 173 7.29 7.32 18.85
CA TRP A 173 5.91 7.69 18.49
C TRP A 173 5.74 9.19 18.36
N TRP A 174 6.14 9.93 19.40
CA TRP A 174 6.11 11.40 19.38
C TRP A 174 6.91 11.97 18.21
N ALA A 175 8.12 11.47 17.96
CA ALA A 175 8.97 11.96 16.89
C ALA A 175 8.36 11.73 15.51
N VAL A 176 7.77 10.55 15.27
CA VAL A 176 7.06 10.24 14.01
C VAL A 176 5.87 11.16 13.82
N VAL A 177 5.02 11.31 14.84
CA VAL A 177 3.81 12.15 14.78
C VAL A 177 4.18 13.62 14.54
N THR A 178 5.29 14.08 15.10
CA THR A 178 5.80 15.44 14.93
C THR A 178 6.44 15.65 13.56
N LEU A 179 7.32 14.73 13.12
CA LEU A 179 7.99 14.81 11.83
C LEU A 179 6.98 14.79 10.67
N THR A 180 5.94 13.95 10.77
CA THR A 180 4.87 13.84 9.77
C THR A 180 3.85 14.97 9.85
N THR A 181 4.03 15.93 10.74
CA THR A 181 3.12 17.07 10.96
C THR A 181 1.70 16.71 11.41
N VAL A 182 1.47 15.49 11.91
CA VAL A 182 0.16 15.04 12.39
C VAL A 182 -0.19 15.71 13.72
N GLY A 183 0.72 15.65 14.71
CA GLY A 183 0.61 16.39 15.97
C GLY A 183 -0.64 16.08 16.79
N TYR A 184 -0.91 14.83 17.17
CA TYR A 184 -2.08 14.45 17.98
C TYR A 184 -2.18 15.17 19.31
N GLY A 185 -1.06 15.66 19.89
CA GLY A 185 -1.04 16.36 21.17
C GLY A 185 -1.15 15.46 22.40
N ASP A 186 -1.11 14.15 22.22
CA ASP A 186 -1.09 13.13 23.28
C ASP A 186 0.24 13.13 24.05
N VAL A 187 1.34 13.34 23.33
CA VAL A 187 2.71 13.46 23.85
C VAL A 187 3.36 14.72 23.28
N TYR A 188 3.93 15.56 24.16
CA TYR A 188 4.63 16.78 23.78
C TYR A 188 5.66 17.17 24.87
N PRO A 189 6.80 17.81 24.49
CA PRO A 189 7.81 18.23 25.46
C PRO A 189 7.36 19.42 26.31
N ILE A 190 7.69 19.40 27.61
CA ILE A 190 7.41 20.46 28.52
C ILE A 190 8.66 21.27 28.96
N THR A 191 9.85 20.62 28.89
CA THR A 191 11.11 21.29 29.27
C THR A 191 11.54 22.30 28.20
N GLY A 192 12.33 23.28 28.59
CA GLY A 192 12.87 24.27 27.64
C GLY A 192 13.74 23.66 26.53
N LEU A 193 14.61 22.71 26.93
CA LEU A 193 15.47 22.02 25.98
C LEU A 193 14.66 21.08 25.06
N GLY A 194 13.66 20.38 25.60
CA GLY A 194 12.76 19.55 24.82
C GLY A 194 11.98 20.34 23.77
N LYS A 195 11.49 21.53 24.11
CA LYS A 195 10.82 22.45 23.19
C LYS A 195 11.76 22.94 22.09
N LEU A 196 13.03 23.19 22.38
CA LEU A 196 14.03 23.57 21.42
C LEU A 196 14.31 22.42 20.43
N LEU A 197 14.52 21.19 20.94
CA LEU A 197 14.70 20.00 20.12
C LEU A 197 13.47 19.73 19.22
N ALA A 198 12.26 19.91 19.75
CA ALA A 198 11.04 19.80 18.98
C ALA A 198 10.98 20.83 17.85
N GLY A 199 11.33 22.07 18.10
CA GLY A 199 11.39 23.12 17.09
C GLY A 199 12.37 22.78 15.94
N ILE A 200 13.55 22.25 16.28
CA ILE A 200 14.54 21.79 15.30
C ILE A 200 13.96 20.63 14.45
N LEU A 201 13.34 19.62 15.10
CA LEU A 201 12.72 18.51 14.40
C LEU A 201 11.61 18.97 13.46
N MET A 202 10.77 19.92 13.88
CA MET A 202 9.68 20.46 13.05
C MET A 202 10.23 21.14 11.80
N LEU A 203 11.28 21.95 11.92
CA LEU A 203 11.92 22.60 10.78
C LEU A 203 12.58 21.60 9.83
N LEU A 204 13.30 20.62 10.37
CA LEU A 204 13.90 19.53 9.58
C LEU A 204 12.82 18.67 8.90
N GLY A 205 11.70 18.44 9.60
CA GLY A 205 10.59 17.61 9.12
C GLY A 205 9.99 18.12 7.80
N ILE A 206 9.82 19.44 7.68
CA ILE A 206 9.32 20.06 6.45
C ILE A 206 10.19 19.68 5.25
N GLY A 207 11.52 19.81 5.38
CA GLY A 207 12.46 19.44 4.32
C GLY A 207 12.50 17.95 4.05
N LEU A 208 12.55 17.13 5.11
CA LEU A 208 12.62 15.66 4.99
C LEU A 208 11.39 15.05 4.31
N VAL A 209 10.19 15.57 4.55
CA VAL A 209 8.95 15.09 3.91
C VAL A 209 8.83 15.62 2.48
N ALA A 210 9.34 16.81 2.19
CA ALA A 210 9.28 17.39 0.86
C ALA A 210 10.11 16.62 -0.18
N VAL A 211 11.28 16.07 0.20
CA VAL A 211 12.18 15.37 -0.74
C VAL A 211 11.56 14.11 -1.36
N PRO A 212 11.03 13.13 -0.59
CA PRO A 212 10.36 11.96 -1.17
C PRO A 212 9.18 12.35 -2.07
N THR A 213 8.43 13.38 -1.68
CA THR A 213 7.27 13.87 -2.43
C THR A 213 7.71 14.45 -3.79
N ALA A 214 8.77 15.23 -3.83
CA ALA A 214 9.32 15.80 -5.06
C ALA A 214 9.82 14.72 -6.02
N ILE A 215 10.58 13.74 -5.51
CA ILE A 215 11.10 12.62 -6.31
C ILE A 215 9.95 11.79 -6.89
N MET A 216 8.94 11.47 -6.05
CA MET A 216 7.78 10.73 -6.50
C MET A 216 7.00 11.49 -7.60
N THR A 217 6.80 12.80 -7.41
CA THR A 217 6.09 13.64 -8.38
C THR A 217 6.82 13.67 -9.72
N ALA A 218 8.15 13.82 -9.70
CA ALA A 218 8.97 13.79 -10.92
C ALA A 218 8.83 12.43 -11.62
N ALA A 219 9.01 11.32 -10.90
CA ALA A 219 8.91 9.97 -11.46
C ALA A 219 7.53 9.67 -12.07
N VAL A 220 6.46 10.10 -11.41
CA VAL A 220 5.09 9.94 -11.93
C VAL A 220 4.93 10.74 -13.22
N ASN A 221 5.39 11.99 -13.28
CA ASN A 221 5.32 12.82 -14.48
C ASN A 221 6.10 12.20 -15.64
N ASP A 222 7.30 11.67 -15.39
CA ASP A 222 8.12 11.03 -16.42
C ASP A 222 7.44 9.80 -17.01
N VAL A 223 6.92 8.91 -16.15
CA VAL A 223 6.19 7.71 -16.58
C VAL A 223 4.94 8.08 -17.37
N TYR A 224 4.19 9.11 -16.96
CA TYR A 224 3.02 9.59 -17.71
C TYR A 224 3.40 10.17 -19.06
N ARG A 225 4.47 10.95 -19.18
CA ARG A 225 4.98 11.49 -20.45
C ARG A 225 5.38 10.36 -21.40
N GLU A 226 6.18 9.40 -20.92
CA GLU A 226 6.58 8.22 -21.69
C GLU A 226 5.39 7.39 -22.18
N SER A 227 4.33 7.30 -21.38
CA SER A 227 3.11 6.55 -21.75
C SER A 227 2.28 7.25 -22.84
N ARG A 228 2.44 8.56 -23.02
CA ARG A 228 1.72 9.37 -24.00
C ARG A 228 2.49 9.56 -25.32
N ASP A 229 3.82 9.53 -25.29
CA ASP A 229 4.67 9.70 -26.47
C ASP A 229 5.68 8.57 -26.62
N PRO A 230 5.27 7.47 -27.30
CA PRO A 230 6.12 6.29 -27.54
C PRO A 230 7.39 6.59 -28.37
N LYS A 231 7.47 7.74 -29.06
CA LYS A 231 8.63 8.12 -29.90
C LYS A 231 9.83 8.52 -29.04
N THR A 232 9.61 9.12 -27.88
CA THR A 232 10.68 9.53 -26.96
C THR A 232 11.42 8.32 -26.38
N THR A 233 10.72 7.21 -26.13
CA THR A 233 11.32 5.97 -25.60
C THR A 233 12.30 5.31 -26.57
N LYS A 234 12.09 5.44 -27.89
CA LYS A 234 13.01 4.88 -28.89
C LYS A 234 14.32 5.68 -29.01
N GLN A 235 14.30 6.97 -28.74
CA GLN A 235 15.50 7.81 -28.81
C GLN A 235 16.42 7.63 -27.60
N VAL A 236 15.85 7.44 -26.40
CA VAL A 236 16.64 7.18 -25.17
C VAL A 236 17.36 5.82 -25.27
N ASN A 237 16.67 4.78 -25.73
CA ASN A 237 17.29 3.45 -25.89
C ASN A 237 18.32 3.37 -27.02
N GLN A 238 18.24 4.24 -28.04
CA GLN A 238 19.25 4.32 -29.10
C GLN A 238 20.48 5.14 -28.68
N GLY A 239 20.34 6.09 -27.76
CA GLY A 239 21.46 6.86 -27.21
C GLY A 239 22.35 6.05 -26.25
N GLU A 240 21.78 5.10 -25.52
CA GLU A 240 22.53 4.23 -24.59
C GLU A 240 23.35 3.13 -25.33
N THR A 241 22.93 2.71 -26.52
CA THR A 241 23.64 1.70 -27.30
C THR A 241 24.81 2.25 -28.14
N THR A 242 24.96 3.57 -28.24
CA THR A 242 26.05 4.20 -29.00
C THR A 242 27.24 4.68 -28.12
N ASN A 243 27.15 4.52 -26.78
CA ASN A 243 28.20 4.93 -25.85
C ASN A 243 28.88 3.77 -25.08
N ASN A 244 28.79 2.54 -25.61
CA ASN A 244 29.58 1.37 -25.13
C ASN A 244 30.57 0.89 -26.18
#